data_73cd1f3263c08cdd0d43a3b62295956d
#
_entry.id   73cd1f3263c08cdd0d43a3b62295956d
#
_cell.length_a   1.000
_cell.length_b   1.000
_cell.length_c   1.000
_cell.angle_alpha   90.00
_cell.angle_beta   90.00
_cell.angle_gamma   90.00
#
_symmetry.space_group_name_H-M   'P 1'
#
loop_
_entity.id
_entity.type
_entity.pdbx_description
1 polymer ?
#
loop_
_entity_poly.entity_id
_entity_poly.type
_entity_poly.pdbx_seq_one_letter_code
_entity_poly.pdbx_strand_id
1 'polypeptide(L)'
;MRFLKWAIIFILFNSAFVESKEGYADNDGVEIFYVDYGPIDNEPILLVQGLGGQLTFWPDELISVLQDNGFRPIVYDNRDVGLSKNFEEYGRPNFVWNYAKFYLGLPLTSVYSLADMASDGIAVINHLNIEQTHLLAQSMGGMITQRMVADNKDRFKSYVLIASMARTPDLKTAPKGELRKLIEDRSFKNQSVDERVERSIEIFKILATPQTEFDEAAFREEVIKNINRSDNESGFSRQLIAILADKDRYNEVQGITTPTLVIHGKLDPLIPYEEGKKTAELIPNSTFLSVDFMSHLIDKPVMDFIEKPLVEFLEENS
;
A
#
# COMPACT_ATOMS: atom_id res chain seq x y z
N MET A 1 1.16 60.24 -32.95
CA MET A 1 0.53 59.29 -31.98
C MET A 1 0.69 57.84 -32.54
N ARG A 2 1.63 57.07 -32.00
CA ARG A 2 1.84 55.69 -32.34
C ARG A 2 1.14 54.82 -31.31
N PHE A 3 0.11 54.07 -31.72
CA PHE A 3 -0.55 53.05 -30.88
C PHE A 3 0.28 51.82 -30.86
N LEU A 4 0.83 51.50 -29.68
CA LEU A 4 1.53 50.25 -29.39
C LEU A 4 0.47 49.19 -29.07
N LYS A 5 0.25 48.21 -29.97
CA LYS A 5 -0.61 47.08 -29.74
C LYS A 5 0.15 46.06 -28.89
N TRP A 6 -0.27 45.87 -27.62
CA TRP A 6 0.15 44.75 -26.78
C TRP A 6 -0.58 43.50 -27.26
N ALA A 7 0.15 42.56 -27.82
CA ALA A 7 -0.37 41.20 -28.05
C ALA A 7 -0.21 40.41 -26.77
N ILE A 8 -1.34 40.13 -26.10
CA ILE A 8 -1.38 39.19 -24.99
C ILE A 8 -1.33 37.77 -25.58
N ILE A 9 -0.19 37.11 -25.43
CA ILE A 9 -0.07 35.69 -25.77
C ILE A 9 -0.72 34.92 -24.62
N PHE A 10 -1.93 34.42 -24.84
CA PHE A 10 -2.55 33.41 -24.01
C PHE A 10 -1.81 32.08 -24.27
N ILE A 11 -0.91 31.70 -23.38
CA ILE A 11 -0.42 30.33 -23.31
C ILE A 11 -1.57 29.51 -22.70
N LEU A 12 -2.34 28.87 -23.58
CA LEU A 12 -3.27 27.82 -23.16
C LEU A 12 -2.42 26.65 -22.66
N PHE A 13 -2.29 26.53 -21.34
CA PHE A 13 -1.92 25.25 -20.74
C PHE A 13 -3.07 24.28 -21.07
N ASN A 14 -2.91 23.51 -22.13
CA ASN A 14 -3.69 22.32 -22.34
C ASN A 14 -3.25 21.33 -21.27
N SER A 15 -3.93 21.29 -20.12
CA SER A 15 -3.93 20.12 -19.27
C SER A 15 -4.66 19.03 -20.06
N ALA A 16 -3.92 18.32 -20.90
CA ALA A 16 -4.41 17.07 -21.46
C ALA A 16 -4.69 16.17 -20.25
N PHE A 17 -5.96 15.84 -20.03
CA PHE A 17 -6.32 14.73 -19.17
C PHE A 17 -5.57 13.51 -19.70
N VAL A 18 -4.54 13.08 -19.00
CA VAL A 18 -3.84 11.85 -19.35
C VAL A 18 -4.78 10.73 -18.96
N GLU A 19 -5.31 10.07 -19.98
CA GLU A 19 -6.20 8.92 -19.78
C GLU A 19 -5.38 7.80 -19.10
N SER A 20 -5.83 7.36 -17.93
CA SER A 20 -5.20 6.23 -17.24
C SER A 20 -5.33 4.97 -18.08
N LYS A 21 -4.29 4.16 -18.10
CA LYS A 21 -4.25 2.89 -18.83
C LYS A 21 -4.35 1.71 -17.86
N GLU A 22 -5.32 0.87 -18.10
CA GLU A 22 -5.53 -0.36 -17.32
C GLU A 22 -4.98 -1.59 -18.06
N GLY A 23 -4.58 -2.61 -17.33
CA GLY A 23 -4.11 -3.87 -17.91
C GLY A 23 -3.85 -4.95 -16.89
N TYR A 24 -3.38 -6.08 -17.41
CA TYR A 24 -2.96 -7.22 -16.61
C TYR A 24 -1.50 -7.56 -16.93
N ALA A 25 -0.70 -7.72 -15.89
CA ALA A 25 0.63 -8.30 -15.98
C ALA A 25 0.56 -9.78 -15.57
N ASP A 26 1.23 -10.64 -16.32
CA ASP A 26 1.31 -12.07 -15.99
C ASP A 26 2.56 -12.36 -15.16
N ASN A 27 2.37 -13.03 -14.03
CA ASN A 27 3.44 -13.57 -13.20
C ASN A 27 3.29 -15.10 -13.11
N ASP A 28 3.84 -15.82 -14.09
CA ASP A 28 3.78 -17.28 -14.18
C ASP A 28 2.34 -17.84 -14.06
N GLY A 29 1.39 -17.24 -14.78
CA GLY A 29 -0.02 -17.61 -14.78
C GLY A 29 -0.85 -16.95 -13.68
N VAL A 30 -0.29 -16.02 -12.91
CA VAL A 30 -1.00 -15.17 -11.96
C VAL A 30 -1.19 -13.81 -12.60
N GLU A 31 -2.42 -13.50 -13.01
CA GLU A 31 -2.78 -12.21 -13.61
C GLU A 31 -2.90 -11.13 -12.52
N ILE A 32 -2.13 -10.05 -12.65
CA ILE A 32 -2.09 -8.91 -11.74
C ILE A 32 -2.66 -7.69 -12.45
N PHE A 33 -3.80 -7.21 -11.98
CA PHE A 33 -4.45 -6.00 -12.51
C PHE A 33 -3.74 -4.75 -12.04
N TYR A 34 -3.46 -3.83 -12.97
CA TYR A 34 -2.83 -2.55 -12.68
C TYR A 34 -3.54 -1.38 -13.37
N VAL A 35 -3.33 -0.18 -12.83
CA VAL A 35 -3.67 1.10 -13.45
C VAL A 35 -2.40 1.95 -13.51
N ASP A 36 -2.11 2.46 -14.70
CA ASP A 36 -1.00 3.35 -15.01
C ASP A 36 -1.58 4.75 -15.28
N TYR A 37 -1.25 5.68 -14.42
CA TYR A 37 -1.78 7.04 -14.48
C TYR A 37 -0.97 7.97 -15.41
N GLY A 38 0.01 7.42 -16.20
CA GLY A 38 0.77 8.21 -17.19
C GLY A 38 1.18 9.62 -16.72
N PRO A 39 1.66 10.49 -17.58
CA PRO A 39 2.18 10.23 -18.94
C PRO A 39 3.39 9.29 -18.93
N ILE A 40 3.61 8.62 -20.05
CA ILE A 40 4.66 7.58 -20.15
C ILE A 40 6.08 8.14 -19.99
N ASP A 41 6.27 9.41 -20.33
CA ASP A 41 7.57 10.08 -20.24
C ASP A 41 7.90 10.60 -18.84
N ASN A 42 6.93 10.54 -17.90
CA ASN A 42 7.14 10.92 -16.51
C ASN A 42 7.87 9.80 -15.75
N GLU A 43 8.51 10.20 -14.65
CA GLU A 43 9.28 9.31 -13.78
C GLU A 43 8.36 8.28 -13.11
N PRO A 44 8.53 6.96 -13.33
CA PRO A 44 7.62 5.96 -12.82
C PRO A 44 7.76 5.79 -11.29
N ILE A 45 6.62 5.62 -10.63
CA ILE A 45 6.55 5.25 -9.21
C ILE A 45 5.51 4.14 -9.02
N LEU A 46 5.96 2.99 -8.54
CA LEU A 46 5.09 1.85 -8.23
C LEU A 46 4.55 1.98 -6.81
N LEU A 47 3.23 1.86 -6.64
CA LEU A 47 2.56 1.93 -5.35
C LEU A 47 2.05 0.56 -4.93
N VAL A 48 2.41 0.08 -3.73
CA VAL A 48 2.06 -1.25 -3.21
C VAL A 48 1.20 -1.13 -1.96
N GLN A 49 -0.08 -1.54 -2.08
CA GLN A 49 -1.09 -1.39 -1.05
C GLN A 49 -0.97 -2.43 0.08
N GLY A 50 -1.57 -2.12 1.24
CA GLY A 50 -1.61 -2.98 2.42
C GLY A 50 -2.59 -4.15 2.34
N LEU A 51 -2.75 -4.84 3.46
CA LEU A 51 -3.59 -6.03 3.63
C LEU A 51 -5.05 -5.77 3.24
N GLY A 52 -5.55 -6.52 2.27
CA GLY A 52 -6.93 -6.44 1.78
C GLY A 52 -7.26 -5.16 1.01
N GLY A 53 -6.33 -4.23 0.88
CA GLY A 53 -6.52 -2.98 0.16
C GLY A 53 -6.53 -3.20 -1.35
N GLN A 54 -7.60 -2.76 -2.03
CA GLN A 54 -7.63 -2.63 -3.49
C GLN A 54 -6.83 -1.39 -3.91
N LEU A 55 -6.39 -1.33 -5.15
CA LEU A 55 -5.68 -0.16 -5.70
C LEU A 55 -6.47 1.15 -5.57
N THR A 56 -7.79 1.06 -5.48
CA THR A 56 -8.72 2.17 -5.25
C THR A 56 -8.64 2.80 -3.85
N PHE A 57 -7.93 2.17 -2.91
CA PHE A 57 -7.70 2.73 -1.57
C PHE A 57 -6.53 3.71 -1.49
N TRP A 58 -5.78 3.91 -2.57
CA TRP A 58 -4.84 5.01 -2.61
C TRP A 58 -5.59 6.34 -2.67
N PRO A 59 -5.27 7.32 -1.80
CA PRO A 59 -5.92 8.63 -1.86
C PRO A 59 -5.73 9.29 -3.23
N ASP A 60 -6.81 9.79 -3.84
CA ASP A 60 -6.75 10.53 -5.10
C ASP A 60 -5.79 11.74 -5.00
N GLU A 61 -5.72 12.34 -3.81
CA GLU A 61 -4.79 13.43 -3.53
C GLU A 61 -3.33 13.00 -3.66
N LEU A 62 -2.96 11.80 -3.16
CA LEU A 62 -1.59 11.27 -3.33
C LEU A 62 -1.27 11.06 -4.81
N ILE A 63 -2.20 10.48 -5.57
CA ILE A 63 -2.02 10.28 -7.01
C ILE A 63 -1.84 11.62 -7.72
N SER A 64 -2.67 12.61 -7.40
CA SER A 64 -2.60 13.96 -7.99
C SER A 64 -1.29 14.67 -7.62
N VAL A 65 -0.86 14.61 -6.36
CA VAL A 65 0.42 15.19 -5.91
C VAL A 65 1.59 14.59 -6.68
N LEU A 66 1.62 13.27 -6.87
CA LEU A 66 2.67 12.62 -7.64
C LEU A 66 2.66 13.06 -9.11
N GLN A 67 1.48 13.10 -9.76
CA GLN A 67 1.35 13.55 -11.15
C GLN A 67 1.75 15.01 -11.34
N ASP A 68 1.33 15.91 -10.45
CA ASP A 68 1.61 17.34 -10.51
C ASP A 68 3.12 17.64 -10.34
N ASN A 69 3.86 16.72 -9.71
CA ASN A 69 5.31 16.81 -9.53
C ASN A 69 6.11 15.94 -10.53
N GLY A 70 5.49 15.55 -11.65
CA GLY A 70 6.19 14.90 -12.78
C GLY A 70 6.41 13.40 -12.61
N PHE A 71 5.75 12.76 -11.64
CA PHE A 71 5.79 11.30 -11.51
C PHE A 71 4.65 10.63 -12.29
N ARG A 72 4.86 9.34 -12.60
CA ARG A 72 3.89 8.45 -13.26
C ARG A 72 3.48 7.37 -12.27
N PRO A 73 2.40 7.59 -11.49
CA PRO A 73 1.92 6.60 -10.54
C PRO A 73 1.42 5.35 -11.25
N ILE A 74 1.88 4.19 -10.78
CA ILE A 74 1.43 2.88 -11.21
C ILE A 74 0.96 2.15 -9.97
N VAL A 75 -0.32 1.81 -9.95
CA VAL A 75 -0.95 1.10 -8.83
C VAL A 75 -1.42 -0.27 -9.30
N TYR A 76 -1.44 -1.25 -8.41
CA TYR A 76 -1.96 -2.56 -8.76
C TYR A 76 -2.71 -3.20 -7.60
N ASP A 77 -3.63 -4.08 -7.91
CA ASP A 77 -4.26 -4.95 -6.93
C ASP A 77 -3.30 -6.10 -6.59
N ASN A 78 -2.96 -6.25 -5.33
CA ASN A 78 -2.23 -7.43 -4.88
C ASN A 78 -3.01 -8.71 -5.24
N ARG A 79 -2.33 -9.86 -5.43
CA ARG A 79 -3.03 -11.15 -5.59
C ARG A 79 -4.07 -11.34 -4.48
N ASP A 80 -5.18 -11.97 -4.80
CA ASP A 80 -6.33 -12.17 -3.90
C ASP A 80 -7.12 -10.91 -3.54
N VAL A 81 -6.90 -9.79 -4.23
CA VAL A 81 -7.63 -8.54 -4.00
C VAL A 81 -8.03 -7.93 -5.34
N GLY A 82 -9.14 -7.21 -5.36
CA GLY A 82 -9.60 -6.46 -6.51
C GLY A 82 -9.79 -7.33 -7.76
N LEU A 83 -9.26 -6.88 -8.88
CA LEU A 83 -9.37 -7.57 -10.17
C LEU A 83 -8.19 -8.50 -10.48
N SER A 84 -7.18 -8.56 -9.61
CA SER A 84 -6.10 -9.54 -9.73
C SER A 84 -6.60 -10.96 -9.46
N LYS A 85 -5.81 -11.95 -9.90
CA LYS A 85 -6.10 -13.38 -9.68
C LYS A 85 -6.47 -13.64 -8.23
N ASN A 86 -7.66 -14.18 -8.01
CA ASN A 86 -8.08 -14.72 -6.72
C ASN A 86 -7.73 -16.21 -6.61
N PHE A 87 -7.62 -16.69 -5.39
CA PHE A 87 -7.23 -18.06 -5.06
C PHE A 87 -8.37 -18.79 -4.31
N GLU A 88 -9.62 -18.53 -4.73
CA GLU A 88 -10.82 -19.12 -4.12
C GLU A 88 -10.84 -20.66 -4.19
N GLU A 89 -10.15 -21.26 -5.17
CA GLU A 89 -9.95 -22.71 -5.30
C GLU A 89 -9.30 -23.33 -4.05
N TYR A 90 -8.54 -22.57 -3.28
CA TYR A 90 -7.93 -23.02 -2.01
C TYR A 90 -8.84 -22.80 -0.80
N GLY A 91 -9.99 -22.17 -1.00
CA GLY A 91 -10.94 -21.87 0.06
C GLY A 91 -10.42 -20.89 1.11
N ARG A 92 -11.21 -20.75 2.18
CA ARG A 92 -10.85 -19.89 3.32
C ARG A 92 -9.94 -20.65 4.28
N PRO A 93 -8.80 -20.06 4.74
CA PRO A 93 -7.96 -20.67 5.74
C PRO A 93 -8.72 -21.01 7.03
N ASN A 94 -8.41 -22.14 7.64
CA ASN A 94 -8.97 -22.50 8.94
C ASN A 94 -8.34 -21.63 10.04
N PHE A 95 -9.01 -20.54 10.41
CA PHE A 95 -8.52 -19.59 11.42
C PHE A 95 -8.25 -20.23 12.77
N VAL A 96 -9.16 -21.12 13.25
CA VAL A 96 -9.00 -21.76 14.56
C VAL A 96 -7.69 -22.52 14.63
N TRP A 97 -7.39 -23.27 13.58
CA TRP A 97 -6.17 -24.06 13.51
C TRP A 97 -4.93 -23.19 13.31
N ASN A 98 -5.00 -22.17 12.43
CA ASN A 98 -3.89 -21.27 12.22
C ASN A 98 -3.60 -20.40 13.45
N TYR A 99 -4.63 -19.92 14.17
CA TYR A 99 -4.43 -19.22 15.44
C TYR A 99 -3.80 -20.14 16.50
N ALA A 100 -4.27 -21.38 16.63
CA ALA A 100 -3.67 -22.32 17.57
C ALA A 100 -2.17 -22.53 17.25
N LYS A 101 -1.82 -22.71 15.97
CA LYS A 101 -0.42 -22.80 15.54
C LYS A 101 0.37 -21.52 15.88
N PHE A 102 -0.19 -20.34 15.57
CA PHE A 102 0.44 -19.06 15.84
C PHE A 102 0.75 -18.89 17.33
N TYR A 103 -0.24 -19.16 18.21
CA TYR A 103 -0.04 -19.09 19.66
C TYR A 103 0.96 -20.10 20.20
N LEU A 104 1.09 -21.25 19.56
CA LEU A 104 2.05 -22.29 19.93
C LEU A 104 3.43 -22.10 19.28
N GLY A 105 3.62 -21.04 18.48
CA GLY A 105 4.86 -20.80 17.73
C GLY A 105 5.14 -21.86 16.66
N LEU A 106 4.09 -22.53 16.16
CA LEU A 106 4.23 -23.55 15.12
C LEU A 106 4.17 -22.91 13.72
N PRO A 107 4.87 -23.50 12.73
CA PRO A 107 4.85 -22.99 11.34
C PRO A 107 3.43 -22.94 10.79
N LEU A 108 3.09 -21.81 10.17
CA LEU A 108 1.87 -21.64 9.39
C LEU A 108 2.11 -22.05 7.94
N THR A 109 1.06 -22.50 7.28
CA THR A 109 1.09 -22.84 5.85
C THR A 109 0.21 -21.86 5.11
N SER A 110 0.80 -21.08 4.22
CA SER A 110 0.11 -20.14 3.34
C SER A 110 -0.02 -20.69 1.92
N VAL A 111 -1.01 -20.24 1.18
CA VAL A 111 -1.22 -20.56 -0.24
C VAL A 111 -0.13 -19.94 -1.11
N TYR A 112 0.31 -18.74 -0.72
CA TYR A 112 1.40 -17.98 -1.32
C TYR A 112 2.17 -17.23 -0.23
N SER A 113 3.36 -16.78 -0.55
CA SER A 113 4.24 -16.03 0.36
C SER A 113 4.28 -14.53 0.02
N LEU A 114 4.85 -13.71 0.92
CA LEU A 114 5.16 -12.31 0.59
C LEU A 114 6.24 -12.20 -0.51
N ALA A 115 7.08 -13.21 -0.70
CA ALA A 115 8.03 -13.26 -1.81
C ALA A 115 7.31 -13.46 -3.16
N ASP A 116 6.28 -14.31 -3.21
CA ASP A 116 5.43 -14.43 -4.41
C ASP A 116 4.72 -13.11 -4.73
N MET A 117 4.26 -12.37 -3.70
CA MET A 117 3.65 -11.05 -3.89
C MET A 117 4.68 -9.99 -4.33
N ALA A 118 5.94 -10.11 -3.90
CA ALA A 118 7.02 -9.26 -4.39
C ALA A 118 7.29 -9.48 -5.88
N SER A 119 7.26 -10.74 -6.35
CA SER A 119 7.40 -11.06 -7.77
C SER A 119 6.25 -10.51 -8.62
N ASP A 120 5.03 -10.34 -8.05
CA ASP A 120 3.91 -9.71 -8.75
C ASP A 120 4.21 -8.25 -9.12
N GLY A 121 4.72 -7.46 -8.18
CA GLY A 121 5.10 -6.07 -8.47
C GLY A 121 6.23 -5.97 -9.50
N ILE A 122 7.19 -6.91 -9.46
CA ILE A 122 8.24 -7.00 -10.49
C ILE A 122 7.64 -7.36 -11.86
N ALA A 123 6.65 -8.24 -11.91
CA ALA A 123 5.96 -8.58 -13.15
C ALA A 123 5.23 -7.36 -13.74
N VAL A 124 4.61 -6.52 -12.91
CA VAL A 124 3.96 -5.27 -13.37
C VAL A 124 4.97 -4.33 -14.04
N ILE A 125 6.11 -4.02 -13.39
CA ILE A 125 7.12 -3.12 -13.97
C ILE A 125 7.78 -3.72 -15.20
N ASN A 126 7.97 -5.04 -15.26
CA ASN A 126 8.49 -5.72 -16.44
C ASN A 126 7.50 -5.68 -17.61
N HIS A 127 6.21 -5.90 -17.35
CA HIS A 127 5.15 -5.81 -18.36
C HIS A 127 5.08 -4.42 -19.00
N LEU A 128 5.31 -3.37 -18.20
CA LEU A 128 5.33 -1.97 -18.64
C LEU A 128 6.69 -1.56 -19.25
N ASN A 129 7.67 -2.46 -19.35
CA ASN A 129 9.03 -2.21 -19.84
C ASN A 129 9.74 -1.07 -19.06
N ILE A 130 9.53 -1.02 -17.75
CA ILE A 130 10.16 -0.05 -16.86
C ILE A 130 11.47 -0.65 -16.34
N GLU A 131 12.60 -0.02 -16.63
CA GLU A 131 13.92 -0.48 -16.15
C GLU A 131 14.15 -0.12 -14.69
N GLN A 132 13.86 1.12 -14.31
CA GLN A 132 13.96 1.62 -12.94
C GLN A 132 12.72 2.43 -12.58
N THR A 133 12.34 2.39 -11.30
CA THR A 133 11.18 3.09 -10.77
C THR A 133 11.43 3.54 -9.33
N HIS A 134 10.72 4.56 -8.87
CA HIS A 134 10.52 4.78 -7.43
C HIS A 134 9.54 3.76 -6.88
N LEU A 135 9.56 3.54 -5.58
CA LEU A 135 8.67 2.60 -4.92
C LEU A 135 8.05 3.24 -3.68
N LEU A 136 6.71 3.20 -3.58
CA LEU A 136 5.97 3.64 -2.41
C LEU A 136 5.10 2.50 -1.91
N ALA A 137 5.19 2.18 -0.63
CA ALA A 137 4.49 1.04 -0.07
C ALA A 137 3.92 1.33 1.32
N GLN A 138 2.72 0.83 1.59
CA GLN A 138 2.07 0.99 2.89
C GLN A 138 1.81 -0.36 3.55
N SER A 139 2.04 -0.44 4.87
CA SER A 139 1.62 -1.58 5.71
C SER A 139 2.17 -2.93 5.20
N MET A 140 1.30 -3.92 4.89
CA MET A 140 1.69 -5.17 4.24
C MET A 140 2.45 -4.93 2.94
N GLY A 141 2.07 -3.91 2.16
CA GLY A 141 2.81 -3.51 0.96
C GLY A 141 4.29 -3.25 1.25
N GLY A 142 4.57 -2.61 2.40
CA GLY A 142 5.95 -2.43 2.86
C GLY A 142 6.65 -3.75 3.20
N MET A 143 5.94 -4.72 3.76
CA MET A 143 6.52 -6.05 4.04
C MET A 143 6.85 -6.80 2.73
N ILE A 144 6.02 -6.65 1.70
CA ILE A 144 6.25 -7.20 0.35
C ILE A 144 7.47 -6.53 -0.29
N THR A 145 7.51 -5.20 -0.26
CA THR A 145 8.51 -4.42 -0.98
C THR A 145 9.89 -4.46 -0.33
N GLN A 146 10.01 -4.75 0.96
CA GLN A 146 11.30 -5.05 1.60
C GLN A 146 12.00 -6.21 0.91
N ARG A 147 11.28 -7.29 0.55
CA ARG A 147 11.83 -8.40 -0.25
C ARG A 147 12.09 -7.98 -1.69
N MET A 148 11.14 -7.25 -2.28
CA MET A 148 11.26 -6.76 -3.66
C MET A 148 12.54 -5.94 -3.86
N VAL A 149 12.82 -4.98 -2.97
CA VAL A 149 14.02 -4.12 -3.03
C VAL A 149 15.29 -4.90 -2.72
N ALA A 150 15.27 -5.77 -1.70
CA ALA A 150 16.44 -6.56 -1.32
C ALA A 150 16.93 -7.46 -2.47
N ASP A 151 16.00 -8.05 -3.22
CA ASP A 151 16.31 -9.00 -4.30
C ASP A 151 16.58 -8.30 -5.65
N ASN A 152 16.14 -7.03 -5.82
CA ASN A 152 16.19 -6.30 -7.09
C ASN A 152 16.72 -4.86 -6.92
N LYS A 153 17.86 -4.67 -6.27
CA LYS A 153 18.41 -3.37 -5.85
C LYS A 153 18.52 -2.35 -6.98
N ASP A 154 18.92 -2.79 -8.16
CA ASP A 154 19.16 -1.92 -9.31
C ASP A 154 17.87 -1.48 -10.02
N ARG A 155 16.70 -1.99 -9.60
CA ARG A 155 15.40 -1.66 -10.18
C ARG A 155 14.74 -0.45 -9.51
N PHE A 156 15.25 -0.01 -8.35
CA PHE A 156 14.58 1.02 -7.55
C PHE A 156 15.52 2.21 -7.30
N LYS A 157 15.11 3.39 -7.77
CA LYS A 157 15.80 4.67 -7.57
C LYS A 157 15.68 5.13 -6.12
N SER A 158 14.48 5.05 -5.56
CA SER A 158 14.20 5.32 -4.15
C SER A 158 13.06 4.45 -3.61
N TYR A 159 12.95 4.38 -2.30
CA TYR A 159 11.96 3.58 -1.61
C TYR A 159 11.28 4.38 -0.50
N VAL A 160 9.96 4.52 -0.56
CA VAL A 160 9.15 5.14 0.49
C VAL A 160 8.34 4.05 1.21
N LEU A 161 8.54 3.94 2.51
CA LEU A 161 7.93 2.93 3.36
C LEU A 161 7.05 3.58 4.42
N ILE A 162 5.74 3.37 4.35
CA ILE A 162 4.75 4.03 5.23
C ILE A 162 4.07 3.01 6.13
N ALA A 163 4.05 3.26 7.44
CA ALA A 163 3.32 2.47 8.45
C ALA A 163 3.56 0.96 8.31
N SER A 164 4.83 0.53 8.23
CA SER A 164 5.23 -0.87 8.04
C SER A 164 6.35 -1.28 8.99
N MET A 165 6.71 -2.57 8.97
CA MET A 165 7.77 -3.12 9.83
C MET A 165 8.55 -4.25 9.15
N ALA A 166 9.82 -4.43 9.54
CA ALA A 166 10.67 -5.53 9.07
C ALA A 166 10.45 -6.85 9.83
N ARG A 167 9.79 -6.77 10.97
CA ARG A 167 9.47 -7.91 11.82
C ARG A 167 8.23 -8.64 11.33
N THR A 168 8.18 -9.95 11.50
CA THR A 168 6.93 -10.72 11.41
C THR A 168 6.05 -10.41 12.62
N PRO A 169 4.75 -10.11 12.43
CA PRO A 169 3.84 -9.90 13.55
C PRO A 169 3.83 -11.08 14.53
N ASP A 170 3.85 -10.77 15.82
CA ASP A 170 3.71 -11.74 16.88
C ASP A 170 2.72 -11.24 17.96
N LEU A 171 2.57 -11.96 19.06
CA LEU A 171 1.66 -11.58 20.14
C LEU A 171 1.99 -10.25 20.80
N LYS A 172 3.22 -9.76 20.69
CA LYS A 172 3.66 -8.48 21.27
C LYS A 172 3.29 -7.31 20.39
N THR A 173 3.36 -7.53 19.07
CA THR A 173 3.07 -6.52 18.03
C THR A 173 1.65 -6.63 17.48
N ALA A 174 0.90 -7.68 17.84
CA ALA A 174 -0.50 -7.84 17.44
C ALA A 174 -1.37 -6.67 17.93
N PRO A 175 -2.34 -6.22 17.11
CA PRO A 175 -3.30 -5.19 17.51
C PRO A 175 -3.99 -5.54 18.83
N LYS A 176 -4.42 -4.53 19.55
CA LYS A 176 -5.07 -4.68 20.88
C LYS A 176 -6.49 -4.14 20.84
N GLY A 177 -7.24 -4.40 21.92
CA GLY A 177 -8.56 -3.80 22.13
C GLY A 177 -9.58 -4.16 21.06
N GLU A 178 -10.30 -3.16 20.57
CA GLU A 178 -11.40 -3.29 19.63
C GLU A 178 -10.91 -3.68 18.22
N LEU A 179 -9.82 -3.08 17.75
CA LEU A 179 -9.21 -3.43 16.45
C LEU A 179 -8.89 -4.93 16.36
N ARG A 180 -8.33 -5.50 17.44
CA ARG A 180 -8.07 -6.94 17.50
C ARG A 180 -9.36 -7.74 17.36
N LYS A 181 -10.42 -7.35 18.07
CA LYS A 181 -11.72 -8.04 17.99
C LYS A 181 -12.28 -8.01 16.57
N LEU A 182 -12.21 -6.85 15.91
CA LEU A 182 -12.67 -6.69 14.53
C LEU A 182 -11.87 -7.54 13.55
N ILE A 183 -10.55 -7.64 13.71
CA ILE A 183 -9.70 -8.48 12.84
C ILE A 183 -9.93 -9.97 13.11
N GLU A 184 -10.14 -10.36 14.37
CA GLU A 184 -10.35 -11.76 14.79
C GLU A 184 -11.80 -12.22 14.68
N ASP A 185 -12.75 -11.32 14.40
CA ASP A 185 -14.16 -11.64 14.29
C ASP A 185 -14.42 -12.70 13.20
N ARG A 186 -15.01 -13.79 13.59
CA ARG A 186 -15.27 -14.97 12.77
C ARG A 186 -16.59 -14.92 12.01
N SER A 187 -17.41 -13.89 12.27
CA SER A 187 -18.74 -13.72 11.65
C SER A 187 -18.68 -13.37 10.17
N PHE A 188 -17.47 -13.31 9.58
CA PHE A 188 -17.25 -13.06 8.14
C PHE A 188 -17.98 -14.01 7.19
N LYS A 189 -18.48 -15.15 7.68
CA LYS A 189 -19.30 -16.03 6.86
C LYS A 189 -20.69 -15.43 6.71
N ASN A 190 -21.08 -15.15 5.49
CA ASN A 190 -22.41 -14.69 5.10
C ASN A 190 -22.81 -13.30 5.63
N GLN A 191 -21.85 -12.38 5.80
CA GLN A 191 -22.19 -10.99 6.08
C GLN A 191 -22.89 -10.37 4.86
N SER A 192 -23.95 -9.65 5.13
CA SER A 192 -24.60 -8.78 4.15
C SER A 192 -23.65 -7.65 3.74
N VAL A 193 -23.89 -7.02 2.60
CA VAL A 193 -23.12 -5.84 2.17
C VAL A 193 -23.14 -4.75 3.26
N ASP A 194 -24.28 -4.53 3.91
CA ASP A 194 -24.42 -3.54 4.98
C ASP A 194 -23.53 -3.87 6.19
N GLU A 195 -23.50 -5.12 6.65
CA GLU A 195 -22.61 -5.54 7.75
C GLU A 195 -21.14 -5.36 7.42
N ARG A 196 -20.74 -5.61 6.17
CA ARG A 196 -19.37 -5.39 5.68
C ARG A 196 -19.03 -3.90 5.65
N VAL A 197 -19.95 -3.06 5.23
CA VAL A 197 -19.80 -1.60 5.21
C VAL A 197 -19.66 -1.06 6.63
N GLU A 198 -20.53 -1.44 7.56
CA GLU A 198 -20.45 -1.01 8.97
C GLU A 198 -19.10 -1.38 9.58
N ARG A 199 -18.64 -2.60 9.35
CA ARG A 199 -17.34 -3.06 9.81
C ARG A 199 -16.17 -2.26 9.20
N SER A 200 -16.24 -1.95 7.92
CA SER A 200 -15.22 -1.14 7.26
C SER A 200 -15.16 0.27 7.86
N ILE A 201 -16.31 0.85 8.19
CA ILE A 201 -16.42 2.15 8.88
C ILE A 201 -15.80 2.07 10.28
N GLU A 202 -16.08 1.01 11.06
CA GLU A 202 -15.49 0.83 12.39
C GLU A 202 -13.96 0.70 12.32
N ILE A 203 -13.45 -0.10 11.40
CA ILE A 203 -12.01 -0.27 11.18
C ILE A 203 -11.39 1.07 10.76
N PHE A 204 -12.00 1.77 9.80
CA PHE A 204 -11.50 3.06 9.34
C PHE A 204 -11.40 4.06 10.50
N LYS A 205 -12.44 4.21 11.32
CA LYS A 205 -12.46 5.12 12.48
C LYS A 205 -11.34 4.83 13.50
N ILE A 206 -10.93 3.56 13.62
CA ILE A 206 -9.82 3.18 14.50
C ILE A 206 -8.46 3.47 13.86
N LEU A 207 -8.33 3.29 12.54
CA LEU A 207 -7.08 3.43 11.81
C LEU A 207 -6.81 4.85 11.32
N ALA A 208 -7.85 5.68 11.20
CA ALA A 208 -7.73 7.07 10.77
C ALA A 208 -7.07 7.95 11.83
N THR A 209 -6.42 9.01 11.37
CA THR A 209 -5.83 10.03 12.23
C THR A 209 -6.93 10.75 13.02
N PRO A 210 -6.75 11.06 14.32
CA PRO A 210 -7.80 11.68 15.15
C PRO A 210 -8.34 13.01 14.62
N GLN A 211 -7.55 13.74 13.82
CA GLN A 211 -7.91 15.02 13.23
C GLN A 211 -8.67 14.88 11.91
N THR A 212 -8.81 13.67 11.39
CA THR A 212 -9.46 13.42 10.09
C THR A 212 -10.95 13.76 10.17
N GLU A 213 -11.38 14.66 9.30
CA GLU A 213 -12.80 14.88 9.05
C GLU A 213 -13.36 13.69 8.30
N PHE A 214 -14.27 12.94 8.91
CA PHE A 214 -14.81 11.71 8.36
C PHE A 214 -16.21 11.91 7.79
N ASP A 215 -16.30 11.93 6.46
CA ASP A 215 -17.57 11.85 5.75
C ASP A 215 -18.00 10.38 5.63
N GLU A 216 -18.81 9.94 6.59
CA GLU A 216 -19.30 8.55 6.64
C GLU A 216 -20.14 8.19 5.42
N ALA A 217 -20.90 9.13 4.85
CA ALA A 217 -21.74 8.86 3.70
C ALA A 217 -20.89 8.61 2.45
N ALA A 218 -19.93 9.47 2.18
CA ALA A 218 -18.99 9.30 1.06
C ALA A 218 -18.17 8.00 1.21
N PHE A 219 -17.66 7.72 2.40
CA PHE A 219 -16.89 6.50 2.67
C PHE A 219 -17.74 5.23 2.49
N ARG A 220 -19.00 5.26 2.91
CA ARG A 220 -19.96 4.16 2.69
C ARG A 220 -20.13 3.85 1.19
N GLU A 221 -20.32 4.87 0.38
CA GLU A 221 -20.44 4.73 -1.08
C GLU A 221 -19.17 4.13 -1.68
N GLU A 222 -18.01 4.58 -1.24
CA GLU A 222 -16.71 4.05 -1.68
C GLU A 222 -16.54 2.57 -1.30
N VAL A 223 -16.86 2.18 -0.07
CA VAL A 223 -16.81 0.78 0.37
C VAL A 223 -17.76 -0.10 -0.47
N ILE A 224 -18.98 0.37 -0.73
CA ILE A 224 -19.94 -0.36 -1.58
C ILE A 224 -19.39 -0.52 -3.00
N LYS A 225 -18.81 0.55 -3.57
CA LYS A 225 -18.16 0.51 -4.89
C LYS A 225 -17.03 -0.53 -4.94
N ASN A 226 -16.20 -0.58 -3.90
CA ASN A 226 -15.10 -1.54 -3.80
C ASN A 226 -15.59 -2.99 -3.61
N ILE A 227 -16.65 -3.21 -2.84
CA ILE A 227 -17.29 -4.53 -2.71
C ILE A 227 -17.86 -4.98 -4.06
N ASN A 228 -18.52 -4.08 -4.80
CA ASN A 228 -19.07 -4.39 -6.11
C ASN A 228 -18.01 -4.60 -7.18
N ARG A 229 -16.83 -3.95 -7.03
CA ARG A 229 -15.69 -4.15 -7.92
C ARG A 229 -15.11 -5.56 -7.79
N SER A 230 -15.03 -6.07 -6.57
CA SER A 230 -14.52 -7.42 -6.31
C SER A 230 -15.04 -7.95 -4.98
N ASP A 231 -15.70 -9.09 -5.05
CA ASP A 231 -16.25 -9.79 -3.89
C ASP A 231 -15.38 -11.00 -3.53
N ASN A 232 -14.17 -10.76 -3.04
CA ASN A 232 -13.23 -11.80 -2.59
C ASN A 232 -12.98 -11.69 -1.08
N GLU A 233 -13.94 -12.13 -0.27
CA GLU A 233 -13.83 -12.08 1.20
C GLU A 233 -12.71 -12.97 1.75
N SER A 234 -12.39 -14.07 1.08
CA SER A 234 -11.39 -15.03 1.56
C SER A 234 -9.96 -14.54 1.30
N GLY A 235 -9.77 -13.63 0.35
CA GLY A 235 -8.46 -13.06 -0.01
C GLY A 235 -7.77 -12.38 1.14
N PHE A 236 -8.48 -11.50 1.87
CA PHE A 236 -7.96 -10.88 3.11
C PHE A 236 -7.39 -11.93 4.07
N SER A 237 -8.11 -13.03 4.24
CA SER A 237 -7.73 -14.10 5.15
C SER A 237 -6.46 -14.83 4.69
N ARG A 238 -6.31 -15.10 3.39
CA ARG A 238 -5.13 -15.74 2.83
C ARG A 238 -3.91 -14.84 2.89
N GLN A 239 -4.07 -13.53 2.60
CA GLN A 239 -3.00 -12.53 2.77
C GLN A 239 -2.56 -12.42 4.24
N LEU A 240 -3.50 -12.40 5.20
CA LEU A 240 -3.16 -12.37 6.62
C LEU A 240 -2.33 -13.61 7.03
N ILE A 241 -2.69 -14.81 6.54
CA ILE A 241 -1.89 -16.01 6.80
C ILE A 241 -0.52 -15.91 6.14
N ALA A 242 -0.40 -15.30 4.95
CA ALA A 242 0.90 -15.09 4.30
C ALA A 242 1.81 -14.18 5.15
N ILE A 243 1.26 -13.10 5.73
CA ILE A 243 1.99 -12.23 6.67
C ILE A 243 2.46 -13.03 7.90
N LEU A 244 1.56 -13.80 8.53
CA LEU A 244 1.86 -14.52 9.76
C LEU A 244 2.78 -15.74 9.55
N ALA A 245 2.82 -16.28 8.33
CA ALA A 245 3.70 -17.38 7.93
C ALA A 245 5.10 -16.91 7.52
N ASP A 246 5.27 -15.61 7.31
CA ASP A 246 6.53 -15.03 6.89
C ASP A 246 7.57 -15.03 8.04
N LYS A 247 8.81 -14.68 7.71
CA LYS A 247 9.91 -14.56 8.67
C LYS A 247 10.32 -13.11 8.84
N ASP A 248 11.00 -12.81 9.94
CA ASP A 248 11.64 -11.50 10.13
C ASP A 248 12.57 -11.19 8.95
N ARG A 249 12.42 -9.97 8.40
CA ARG A 249 13.16 -9.50 7.23
C ARG A 249 14.37 -8.62 7.60
N TYR A 250 14.88 -8.79 8.82
CA TYR A 250 15.98 -7.95 9.32
C TYR A 250 17.24 -8.01 8.43
N ASN A 251 17.60 -9.21 7.95
CA ASN A 251 18.76 -9.37 7.08
C ASN A 251 18.53 -8.74 5.71
N GLU A 252 17.32 -8.89 5.17
CA GLU A 252 16.92 -8.29 3.89
C GLU A 252 17.01 -6.77 3.95
N VAL A 253 16.40 -6.14 4.98
CA VAL A 253 16.38 -4.68 5.09
C VAL A 253 17.77 -4.09 5.38
N GLN A 254 18.64 -4.80 6.10
CA GLN A 254 20.04 -4.41 6.29
C GLN A 254 20.83 -4.42 4.96
N GLY A 255 20.40 -5.19 4.00
CA GLY A 255 20.97 -5.24 2.67
C GLY A 255 20.43 -4.20 1.69
N ILE A 256 19.41 -3.43 2.05
CA ILE A 256 18.84 -2.39 1.19
C ILE A 256 19.80 -1.20 1.14
N THR A 257 20.31 -0.91 -0.05
CA THR A 257 21.20 0.25 -0.30
C THR A 257 20.47 1.40 -0.99
N THR A 258 19.28 1.15 -1.52
CA THR A 258 18.39 2.14 -2.13
C THR A 258 18.06 3.24 -1.12
N PRO A 259 18.19 4.54 -1.47
CA PRO A 259 17.74 5.65 -0.62
C PRO A 259 16.30 5.39 -0.14
N THR A 260 16.08 5.47 1.17
CA THR A 260 14.80 5.06 1.76
C THR A 260 14.23 6.13 2.69
N LEU A 261 12.97 6.50 2.49
CA LEU A 261 12.20 7.34 3.41
C LEU A 261 11.21 6.45 4.16
N VAL A 262 11.37 6.35 5.48
CA VAL A 262 10.42 5.62 6.35
C VAL A 262 9.54 6.62 7.07
N ILE A 263 8.22 6.53 6.86
CA ILE A 263 7.21 7.38 7.48
C ILE A 263 6.38 6.55 8.44
N HIS A 264 6.24 6.98 9.70
CA HIS A 264 5.44 6.24 10.67
C HIS A 264 4.76 7.15 11.68
N GLY A 265 3.50 6.82 11.98
CA GLY A 265 2.66 7.52 12.93
C GLY A 265 2.88 7.06 14.37
N LYS A 266 2.99 8.02 15.32
CA LYS A 266 3.10 7.68 16.74
C LYS A 266 1.81 7.08 17.33
N LEU A 267 0.68 7.33 16.69
CA LEU A 267 -0.63 6.86 17.14
C LEU A 267 -1.09 5.56 16.44
N ASP A 268 -0.23 4.94 15.63
CA ASP A 268 -0.57 3.72 14.88
C ASP A 268 -0.99 2.56 15.82
N PRO A 269 -2.28 2.14 15.80
CA PRO A 269 -2.78 1.08 16.65
C PRO A 269 -2.56 -0.32 16.06
N LEU A 270 -2.17 -0.39 14.77
CA LEU A 270 -2.02 -1.64 14.03
C LEU A 270 -0.57 -2.10 14.00
N ILE A 271 0.35 -1.21 13.63
CA ILE A 271 1.79 -1.48 13.62
C ILE A 271 2.47 -0.54 14.62
N PRO A 272 3.06 -1.08 15.69
CA PRO A 272 3.69 -0.25 16.71
C PRO A 272 4.76 0.68 16.14
N TYR A 273 4.73 1.95 16.52
CA TYR A 273 5.67 2.99 16.09
C TYR A 273 7.15 2.55 16.19
N GLU A 274 7.50 1.86 17.28
CA GLU A 274 8.87 1.38 17.52
C GLU A 274 9.34 0.36 16.46
N GLU A 275 8.43 -0.36 15.84
CA GLU A 275 8.77 -1.32 14.78
C GLU A 275 9.09 -0.59 13.46
N GLY A 276 8.37 0.50 13.14
CA GLY A 276 8.72 1.36 11.99
C GLY A 276 10.05 2.07 12.18
N LYS A 277 10.27 2.63 13.38
CA LYS A 277 11.55 3.24 13.77
C LYS A 277 12.69 2.22 13.70
N LYS A 278 12.47 1.01 14.21
CA LYS A 278 13.45 -0.08 14.15
C LYS A 278 13.76 -0.47 12.71
N THR A 279 12.77 -0.50 11.84
CA THR A 279 12.96 -0.78 10.41
C THR A 279 13.86 0.29 9.77
N ALA A 280 13.62 1.56 10.06
CA ALA A 280 14.48 2.65 9.58
C ALA A 280 15.92 2.49 10.10
N GLU A 281 16.11 2.19 11.38
CA GLU A 281 17.45 1.98 11.96
C GLU A 281 18.23 0.81 11.30
N LEU A 282 17.52 -0.17 10.73
CA LEU A 282 18.12 -1.33 10.07
C LEU A 282 18.52 -1.06 8.62
N ILE A 283 17.86 -0.13 7.93
CA ILE A 283 18.16 0.23 6.54
C ILE A 283 19.29 1.27 6.51
N PRO A 284 20.48 0.98 5.93
CA PRO A 284 21.65 1.85 6.04
C PRO A 284 21.47 3.28 5.52
N ASN A 285 20.72 3.46 4.42
CA ASN A 285 20.50 4.74 3.75
C ASN A 285 19.06 5.24 3.96
N SER A 286 18.55 5.17 5.19
CA SER A 286 17.19 5.61 5.47
C SER A 286 17.13 6.94 6.21
N THR A 287 16.10 7.72 5.87
CA THR A 287 15.61 8.86 6.65
C THR A 287 14.31 8.45 7.33
N PHE A 288 14.17 8.75 8.62
CA PHE A 288 12.95 8.46 9.38
C PHE A 288 12.14 9.70 9.63
N LEU A 289 10.94 9.77 9.06
CA LEU A 289 9.95 10.82 9.28
C LEU A 289 8.90 10.34 10.30
N SER A 290 9.03 10.81 11.53
CA SER A 290 8.06 10.56 12.60
C SER A 290 6.91 11.55 12.51
N VAL A 291 5.66 11.08 12.45
CA VAL A 291 4.47 11.91 12.41
C VAL A 291 3.70 11.76 13.72
N ASP A 292 3.72 12.78 14.56
CA ASP A 292 3.24 12.69 15.94
C ASP A 292 1.74 12.39 16.07
N PHE A 293 0.96 12.87 15.12
CA PHE A 293 -0.51 12.77 15.11
C PHE A 293 -1.05 11.68 14.17
N MET A 294 -0.23 11.10 13.30
CA MET A 294 -0.62 10.06 12.36
C MET A 294 -0.95 8.76 13.09
N SER A 295 -2.08 8.16 12.70
CA SER A 295 -2.46 6.79 13.00
C SER A 295 -1.88 5.84 11.93
N HIS A 296 -2.69 5.01 11.28
CA HIS A 296 -2.21 4.03 10.29
C HIS A 296 -2.43 4.47 8.83
N LEU A 297 -3.44 5.32 8.59
CA LEU A 297 -3.85 5.68 7.23
C LEU A 297 -3.12 6.93 6.71
N ILE A 298 -3.02 7.04 5.39
CA ILE A 298 -2.58 8.24 4.67
C ILE A 298 -3.85 9.06 4.38
N ASP A 299 -4.39 9.66 5.41
CA ASP A 299 -5.56 10.53 5.33
C ASP A 299 -5.17 12.01 5.14
N LYS A 300 -6.16 12.88 4.93
CA LYS A 300 -5.92 14.28 4.57
C LYS A 300 -4.94 15.02 5.49
N PRO A 301 -5.06 14.97 6.85
CA PRO A 301 -4.08 15.62 7.73
C PRO A 301 -2.66 15.07 7.57
N VAL A 302 -2.53 13.78 7.27
CA VAL A 302 -1.23 13.15 7.02
C VAL A 302 -0.69 13.59 5.67
N MET A 303 -1.51 13.60 4.61
CA MET A 303 -1.09 14.10 3.29
C MET A 303 -0.58 15.53 3.35
N ASP A 304 -1.31 16.43 4.00
CA ASP A 304 -0.90 17.85 4.16
C ASP A 304 0.48 18.00 4.82
N PHE A 305 0.84 17.06 5.69
CA PHE A 305 2.12 17.08 6.40
C PHE A 305 3.25 16.43 5.60
N ILE A 306 2.98 15.28 4.93
CA ILE A 306 4.02 14.49 4.26
C ILE A 306 4.26 14.89 2.81
N GLU A 307 3.35 15.62 2.16
CA GLU A 307 3.45 16.01 0.75
C GLU A 307 4.83 16.57 0.41
N LYS A 308 5.22 17.65 1.09
CA LYS A 308 6.49 18.31 0.82
C LYS A 308 7.71 17.39 1.03
N PRO A 309 7.91 16.75 2.19
CA PRO A 309 9.06 15.87 2.39
C PRO A 309 9.04 14.63 1.50
N LEU A 310 7.86 14.15 1.08
CA LEU A 310 7.73 13.06 0.12
C LEU A 310 8.24 13.47 -1.27
N VAL A 311 7.75 14.60 -1.78
CA VAL A 311 8.12 15.11 -3.11
C VAL A 311 9.61 15.46 -3.15
N GLU A 312 10.12 16.22 -2.15
CA GLU A 312 11.54 16.55 -2.06
C GLU A 312 12.43 15.30 -2.07
N PHE A 313 12.05 14.27 -1.30
CA PHE A 313 12.80 13.01 -1.27
C PHE A 313 12.79 12.28 -2.63
N LEU A 314 11.67 12.25 -3.34
CA LEU A 314 11.55 11.61 -4.65
C LEU A 314 12.37 12.36 -5.70
N GLU A 315 12.29 13.70 -5.74
CA GLU A 315 13.04 14.55 -6.67
C GLU A 315 14.56 14.44 -6.46
N GLU A 316 15.03 14.39 -5.21
CA GLU A 316 16.46 14.24 -4.89
C GLU A 316 17.04 12.89 -5.36
N ASN A 317 16.19 11.91 -5.67
CA ASN A 317 16.58 10.56 -6.06
C ASN A 317 16.09 10.15 -7.48
N SER A 318 15.68 11.13 -8.29
CA SER A 318 15.23 10.93 -9.67
C SER A 318 16.37 10.81 -10.69
#